data_041047c95637f4b452499729e26c79a2
#
_entry.id   041047c95637f4b452499729e26c79a2
#
_cell.length_a   1.000
_cell.length_b   1.000
_cell.length_c   1.000
_cell.angle_alpha   90.00
_cell.angle_beta   90.00
_cell.angle_gamma   90.00
#
_symmetry.space_group_name_H-M   'P 1'
#
loop_
_entity.id
_entity.type
_entity.pdbx_description
1 polymer ?
#
loop_
_entity_poly.entity_id
_entity_poly.type
_entity_poly.pdbx_seq_one_letter_code
_entity_poly.pdbx_strand_id
1 'polypeptide(L)'
;MIDTVLFDLDGTLLPVDQDLFVQTYMDLLAQKLAPHGYEPNHLVAAVWAGTKAMVENTGETTNEEVFWADFCHIFGAGARKDEPLFEEFYAADFGNVRKVCGFDPAAAELVAMLKEKGVQVALATNPLFPAIATRQRIRWAGLKPEDFVLITTYENSRRCKPNPDYYRDVLDKLGSEAEECIMVGNDVDEDILPARQVGMKTFLLEHSLLNRKGRDLTGIERGGFAELKEFLLKHL
;
A
#
# COMPACT_ATOMS: atom_id res chain seq x y z
N MET A 1 3.39 15.46 -20.89
CA MET A 1 3.97 14.13 -21.20
C MET A 1 4.02 13.40 -19.86
N ILE A 2 3.67 12.14 -19.83
CA ILE A 2 3.76 11.37 -18.58
C ILE A 2 5.23 11.05 -18.32
N ASP A 3 5.71 11.32 -17.13
CA ASP A 3 7.07 11.04 -16.69
C ASP A 3 7.11 10.18 -15.41
N THR A 4 5.98 10.04 -14.72
CA THR A 4 5.87 9.33 -13.45
C THR A 4 4.70 8.35 -13.45
N VAL A 5 4.96 7.11 -13.04
CA VAL A 5 3.93 6.08 -12.83
C VAL A 5 3.93 5.63 -11.38
N LEU A 6 2.79 5.78 -10.74
CA LEU A 6 2.55 5.34 -9.37
C LEU A 6 1.81 4.00 -9.40
N PHE A 7 2.28 3.05 -8.62
CA PHE A 7 1.63 1.75 -8.47
C PHE A 7 1.13 1.55 -7.04
N ASP A 8 -0.04 0.98 -6.90
CA ASP A 8 -0.39 0.26 -5.69
C ASP A 8 0.36 -1.07 -5.62
N LEU A 9 0.35 -1.75 -4.47
CA LEU A 9 1.08 -2.99 -4.26
C LEU A 9 0.16 -4.21 -4.19
N ASP A 10 -0.68 -4.28 -3.17
CA ASP A 10 -1.44 -5.47 -2.81
C ASP A 10 -2.68 -5.64 -3.70
N GLY A 11 -2.71 -6.65 -4.56
CA GLY A 11 -3.71 -6.82 -5.61
C GLY A 11 -3.35 -6.14 -6.93
N THR A 12 -2.28 -5.35 -6.96
CA THR A 12 -1.78 -4.64 -8.15
C THR A 12 -0.48 -5.28 -8.65
N LEU A 13 0.66 -4.98 -8.03
CA LEU A 13 1.96 -5.59 -8.37
C LEU A 13 2.15 -6.95 -7.68
N LEU A 14 1.59 -7.12 -6.50
CA LEU A 14 1.59 -8.37 -5.74
C LEU A 14 0.19 -8.98 -5.78
N PRO A 15 -0.03 -10.09 -6.50
CA PRO A 15 -1.32 -10.79 -6.45
C PRO A 15 -1.61 -11.29 -5.03
N VAL A 16 -2.74 -10.91 -4.48
CA VAL A 16 -3.11 -11.27 -3.10
C VAL A 16 -4.63 -11.36 -2.94
N ASP A 17 -5.09 -12.38 -2.23
CA ASP A 17 -6.41 -12.40 -1.63
C ASP A 17 -6.33 -11.59 -0.33
N GLN A 18 -6.96 -10.41 -0.29
CA GLN A 18 -6.84 -9.48 0.84
C GLN A 18 -7.37 -10.07 2.14
N ASP A 19 -8.48 -10.80 2.11
CA ASP A 19 -9.08 -11.36 3.31
C ASP A 19 -8.18 -12.43 3.93
N LEU A 20 -7.65 -13.32 3.08
CA LEU A 20 -6.72 -14.36 3.51
C LEU A 20 -5.38 -13.79 3.98
N PHE A 21 -4.88 -12.74 3.31
CA PHE A 21 -3.67 -12.03 3.72
C PHE A 21 -3.82 -11.42 5.12
N VAL A 22 -4.89 -10.64 5.33
CA VAL A 22 -5.15 -9.96 6.60
C VAL A 22 -5.35 -10.98 7.72
N GLN A 23 -6.14 -12.03 7.48
CA GLN A 23 -6.34 -13.09 8.47
C GLN A 23 -5.01 -13.74 8.86
N THR A 24 -4.20 -14.16 7.87
CA THR A 24 -2.90 -14.82 8.12
C THR A 24 -1.94 -13.88 8.88
N TYR A 25 -1.89 -12.61 8.50
CA TYR A 25 -1.09 -11.60 9.18
C TYR A 25 -1.49 -11.45 10.65
N MET A 26 -2.80 -11.27 10.91
CA MET A 26 -3.31 -11.08 12.28
C MET A 26 -3.08 -12.33 13.16
N ASP A 27 -3.27 -13.52 12.61
CA ASP A 27 -3.04 -14.78 13.33
C ASP A 27 -1.56 -14.93 13.74
N LEU A 28 -0.63 -14.64 12.83
CA LEU A 28 0.80 -14.70 13.10
C LEU A 28 1.25 -13.65 14.12
N LEU A 29 0.72 -12.43 14.01
CA LEU A 29 1.02 -11.34 14.95
C LEU A 29 0.51 -11.70 16.36
N ALA A 30 -0.73 -12.17 16.46
CA ALA A 30 -1.31 -12.59 17.72
C ALA A 30 -0.53 -13.76 18.35
N GLN A 31 -0.13 -14.75 17.55
CA GLN A 31 0.71 -15.87 18.02
C GLN A 31 2.06 -15.39 18.55
N LYS A 32 2.71 -14.44 17.86
CA LYS A 32 4.01 -13.88 18.25
C LYS A 32 3.94 -13.13 19.57
N LEU A 33 2.88 -12.33 19.76
CA LEU A 33 2.79 -11.41 20.90
C LEU A 33 2.07 -12.00 22.14
N ALA A 34 1.35 -13.11 22.00
CA ALA A 34 0.68 -13.78 23.11
C ALA A 34 1.63 -14.13 24.29
N PRO A 35 2.87 -14.64 24.08
CA PRO A 35 3.81 -14.89 25.17
C PRO A 35 4.26 -13.64 25.94
N HIS A 36 4.07 -12.45 25.34
CA HIS A 36 4.41 -11.16 25.94
C HIS A 36 3.24 -10.50 26.68
N GLY A 37 2.13 -11.24 26.88
CA GLY A 37 0.99 -10.80 27.67
C GLY A 37 -0.13 -10.13 26.89
N TYR A 38 -0.07 -10.14 25.54
CA TYR A 38 -1.15 -9.66 24.70
C TYR A 38 -2.19 -10.76 24.48
N GLU A 39 -3.43 -10.53 24.95
CA GLU A 39 -4.54 -11.45 24.65
C GLU A 39 -4.86 -11.34 23.14
N PRO A 40 -4.90 -12.47 22.39
CA PRO A 40 -4.99 -12.47 20.92
C PRO A 40 -6.11 -11.64 20.33
N ASN A 41 -7.35 -11.81 20.81
CA ASN A 41 -8.49 -11.07 20.25
C ASN A 41 -8.44 -9.58 20.59
N HIS A 42 -7.95 -9.24 21.79
CA HIS A 42 -7.79 -7.85 22.19
C HIS A 42 -6.66 -7.16 21.40
N LEU A 43 -5.56 -7.86 21.13
CA LEU A 43 -4.50 -7.37 20.27
C LEU A 43 -5.01 -7.10 18.85
N VAL A 44 -5.71 -8.05 18.23
CA VAL A 44 -6.26 -7.89 16.89
C VAL A 44 -7.23 -6.72 16.84
N ALA A 45 -8.11 -6.57 17.83
CA ALA A 45 -9.03 -5.43 17.91
C ALA A 45 -8.28 -4.09 18.04
N ALA A 46 -7.20 -4.04 18.80
CA ALA A 46 -6.37 -2.84 18.95
C ALA A 46 -5.60 -2.49 17.66
N VAL A 47 -5.08 -3.48 16.94
CA VAL A 47 -4.44 -3.26 15.63
C VAL A 47 -5.46 -2.69 14.63
N TRP A 48 -6.70 -3.21 14.62
CA TRP A 48 -7.77 -2.64 13.80
C TRP A 48 -8.15 -1.21 14.19
N ALA A 49 -8.20 -0.91 15.50
CA ALA A 49 -8.47 0.45 15.98
C ALA A 49 -7.37 1.42 15.53
N GLY A 50 -6.09 1.07 15.72
CA GLY A 50 -4.96 1.85 15.24
C GLY A 50 -4.94 2.01 13.71
N THR A 51 -5.31 0.95 12.96
CA THR A 51 -5.47 1.03 11.50
C THR A 51 -6.56 2.03 11.11
N LYS A 52 -7.72 1.99 11.78
CA LYS A 52 -8.79 2.97 11.57
C LYS A 52 -8.32 4.39 11.89
N ALA A 53 -7.60 4.58 12.99
CA ALA A 53 -7.05 5.90 13.35
C ALA A 53 -6.10 6.43 12.27
N MET A 54 -5.25 5.57 11.65
CA MET A 54 -4.41 5.95 10.51
C MET A 54 -5.23 6.37 9.28
N VAL A 55 -6.31 5.63 8.95
CA VAL A 55 -7.19 5.98 7.82
C VAL A 55 -7.90 7.32 8.06
N GLU A 56 -8.24 7.64 9.30
CA GLU A 56 -8.89 8.88 9.72
C GLU A 56 -7.89 10.01 10.00
N ASN A 57 -6.58 9.79 9.82
CA ASN A 57 -5.54 10.78 10.10
C ASN A 57 -5.71 12.05 9.23
N THR A 58 -5.77 13.19 9.89
CA THR A 58 -5.95 14.51 9.26
C THR A 58 -4.66 15.11 8.70
N GLY A 59 -3.51 14.49 8.98
CA GLY A 59 -2.21 14.88 8.42
C GLY A 59 -1.32 15.72 9.33
N GLU A 60 -1.64 15.84 10.63
CA GLU A 60 -0.81 16.56 11.58
C GLU A 60 0.49 15.81 11.92
N THR A 61 0.38 14.51 12.13
CA THR A 61 1.51 13.63 12.45
C THR A 61 1.57 12.44 11.49
N THR A 62 2.60 11.60 11.56
CA THR A 62 2.72 10.40 10.74
C THR A 62 1.68 9.35 11.12
N ASN A 63 1.39 8.44 10.19
CA ASN A 63 0.50 7.32 10.48
C ASN A 63 1.07 6.41 11.58
N GLU A 64 2.38 6.27 11.64
CA GLU A 64 3.06 5.57 12.73
C GLU A 64 2.74 6.17 14.10
N GLU A 65 2.86 7.49 14.23
CA GLU A 65 2.57 8.19 15.49
C GLU A 65 1.10 8.05 15.87
N VAL A 66 0.19 8.16 14.90
CA VAL A 66 -1.24 7.96 15.12
C VAL A 66 -1.55 6.53 15.57
N PHE A 67 -0.99 5.53 14.88
CA PHE A 67 -1.15 4.13 15.27
C PHE A 67 -0.71 3.88 16.71
N TRP A 68 0.50 4.29 17.06
CA TRP A 68 1.04 4.07 18.39
C TRP A 68 0.34 4.88 19.48
N ALA A 69 -0.16 6.07 19.16
CA ALA A 69 -0.97 6.86 20.11
C ALA A 69 -2.26 6.12 20.47
N ASP A 70 -2.98 5.58 19.47
CA ASP A 70 -4.21 4.81 19.67
C ASP A 70 -3.92 3.49 20.39
N PHE A 71 -2.89 2.75 19.98
CA PHE A 71 -2.45 1.52 20.62
C PHE A 71 -2.09 1.72 22.10
N CYS A 72 -1.38 2.81 22.41
CA CYS A 72 -1.06 3.17 23.80
C CYS A 72 -2.29 3.64 24.59
N HIS A 73 -3.29 4.19 23.94
CA HIS A 73 -4.56 4.52 24.61
C HIS A 73 -5.27 3.24 25.08
N ILE A 74 -5.19 2.16 24.31
CA ILE A 74 -5.84 0.86 24.62
C ILE A 74 -5.04 0.08 25.66
N PHE A 75 -3.72 -0.06 25.50
CA PHE A 75 -2.88 -0.90 26.36
C PHE A 75 -2.11 -0.14 27.46
N GLY A 76 -2.27 1.19 27.51
CA GLY A 76 -1.54 2.06 28.43
C GLY A 76 -0.25 2.62 27.82
N ALA A 77 0.20 3.78 28.32
CA ALA A 77 1.35 4.51 27.79
C ALA A 77 2.66 3.69 27.75
N GLY A 78 2.77 2.64 28.57
CA GLY A 78 3.91 1.73 28.55
C GLY A 78 4.00 0.81 27.33
N ALA A 79 2.93 0.66 26.56
CA ALA A 79 2.90 -0.25 25.42
C ALA A 79 3.85 0.19 24.27
N ARG A 80 4.22 1.48 24.17
CA ARG A 80 5.20 1.95 23.19
C ARG A 80 6.57 1.27 23.33
N LYS A 81 6.97 0.85 24.54
CA LYS A 81 8.24 0.14 24.75
C LYS A 81 8.27 -1.26 24.14
N ASP A 82 7.11 -1.79 23.76
CA ASP A 82 6.97 -3.10 23.11
C ASP A 82 7.08 -3.00 21.57
N GLU A 83 7.26 -1.80 21.02
CA GLU A 83 7.52 -1.58 19.58
C GLU A 83 8.62 -2.51 19.02
N PRO A 84 9.76 -2.78 19.71
CA PRO A 84 10.75 -3.73 19.21
C PRO A 84 10.22 -5.16 19.01
N LEU A 85 9.17 -5.59 19.73
CA LEU A 85 8.53 -6.88 19.50
C LEU A 85 7.78 -6.93 18.16
N PHE A 86 7.15 -5.81 17.79
CA PHE A 86 6.52 -5.67 16.47
C PHE A 86 7.56 -5.61 15.37
N GLU A 87 8.67 -4.89 15.56
CA GLU A 87 9.79 -4.87 14.62
C GLU A 87 10.37 -6.27 14.41
N GLU A 88 10.57 -7.03 15.49
CA GLU A 88 11.04 -8.42 15.43
C GLU A 88 10.04 -9.30 14.66
N PHE A 89 8.74 -9.15 14.92
CA PHE A 89 7.69 -9.84 14.14
C PHE A 89 7.82 -9.53 12.65
N TYR A 90 7.90 -8.26 12.29
CA TYR A 90 8.02 -7.88 10.88
C TYR A 90 9.34 -8.34 10.26
N ALA A 91 10.42 -8.39 11.01
CA ALA A 91 11.72 -8.86 10.52
C ALA A 91 11.77 -10.37 10.25
N ALA A 92 11.09 -11.17 11.06
CA ALA A 92 11.18 -12.63 11.04
C ALA A 92 9.88 -13.33 10.63
N ASP A 93 8.81 -13.16 11.42
CA ASP A 93 7.61 -13.98 11.34
C ASP A 93 6.68 -13.56 10.19
N PHE A 94 6.62 -12.26 9.88
CA PHE A 94 5.81 -11.69 8.80
C PHE A 94 6.12 -12.32 7.44
N GLY A 95 7.36 -12.78 7.23
CA GLY A 95 7.77 -13.51 6.04
C GLY A 95 6.90 -14.74 5.71
N ASN A 96 6.23 -15.33 6.72
CA ASN A 96 5.33 -16.45 6.54
C ASN A 96 4.01 -16.09 5.83
N VAL A 97 3.61 -14.81 5.84
CA VAL A 97 2.42 -14.33 5.11
C VAL A 97 2.59 -14.51 3.61
N ARG A 98 3.83 -14.54 3.09
CA ARG A 98 4.11 -14.79 1.67
C ARG A 98 3.44 -16.05 1.13
N LYS A 99 3.17 -17.04 1.97
CA LYS A 99 2.58 -18.33 1.55
C LYS A 99 1.17 -18.19 0.97
N VAL A 100 0.48 -17.09 1.29
CA VAL A 100 -0.87 -16.76 0.79
C VAL A 100 -0.86 -15.66 -0.27
N CYS A 101 0.33 -15.22 -0.71
CA CYS A 101 0.49 -14.28 -1.81
C CYS A 101 0.82 -15.03 -3.11
N GLY A 102 0.34 -14.48 -4.22
CA GLY A 102 0.70 -14.92 -5.55
C GLY A 102 2.03 -14.34 -6.06
N PHE A 103 2.28 -14.54 -7.33
CA PHE A 103 3.41 -13.96 -8.06
C PHE A 103 3.05 -13.84 -9.54
N ASP A 104 3.29 -12.65 -10.11
CA ASP A 104 3.15 -12.42 -11.55
C ASP A 104 4.42 -11.75 -12.09
N PRO A 105 5.19 -12.40 -12.99
CA PRO A 105 6.40 -11.82 -13.55
C PRO A 105 6.14 -10.56 -14.38
N ALA A 106 4.93 -10.38 -14.91
CA ALA A 106 4.56 -9.20 -15.70
C ALA A 106 4.72 -7.90 -14.93
N ALA A 107 4.54 -7.92 -13.59
CA ALA A 107 4.76 -6.76 -12.74
C ALA A 107 6.22 -6.27 -12.80
N ALA A 108 7.18 -7.20 -12.65
CA ALA A 108 8.60 -6.88 -12.69
C ALA A 108 9.06 -6.48 -14.10
N GLU A 109 8.56 -7.14 -15.13
CA GLU A 109 8.84 -6.80 -16.53
C GLU A 109 8.36 -5.39 -16.89
N LEU A 110 7.17 -5.02 -16.42
CA LEU A 110 6.60 -3.70 -16.66
C LEU A 110 7.40 -2.60 -15.98
N VAL A 111 7.76 -2.78 -14.70
CA VAL A 111 8.58 -1.82 -13.95
C VAL A 111 9.96 -1.66 -14.59
N ALA A 112 10.60 -2.75 -15.02
CA ALA A 112 11.88 -2.71 -15.72
C ALA A 112 11.77 -1.90 -17.03
N MET A 113 10.75 -2.15 -17.84
CA MET A 113 10.48 -1.41 -19.08
C MET A 113 10.32 0.11 -18.83
N LEU A 114 9.58 0.50 -17.80
CA LEU A 114 9.38 1.92 -17.46
C LEU A 114 10.70 2.59 -17.09
N LYS A 115 11.52 1.94 -16.27
CA LYS A 115 12.85 2.43 -15.88
C LYS A 115 13.80 2.56 -17.07
N GLU A 116 13.81 1.59 -18.00
CA GLU A 116 14.60 1.66 -19.24
C GLU A 116 14.20 2.85 -20.12
N LYS A 117 12.95 3.28 -20.05
CA LYS A 117 12.44 4.47 -20.75
C LYS A 117 12.70 5.79 -20.00
N GLY A 118 13.31 5.73 -18.82
CA GLY A 118 13.57 6.91 -18.00
C GLY A 118 12.36 7.44 -17.24
N VAL A 119 11.30 6.63 -17.13
CA VAL A 119 10.08 6.98 -16.37
C VAL A 119 10.34 6.78 -14.87
N GLN A 120 9.94 7.72 -14.05
CA GLN A 120 9.96 7.55 -12.61
C GLN A 120 8.89 6.57 -12.18
N VAL A 121 9.25 5.64 -11.30
CA VAL A 121 8.31 4.66 -10.74
C VAL A 121 8.22 4.85 -9.24
N ALA A 122 7.02 5.06 -8.73
CA ALA A 122 6.74 5.21 -7.30
C ALA A 122 5.78 4.12 -6.80
N LEU A 123 5.95 3.70 -5.57
CA LEU A 123 5.01 2.81 -4.89
C LEU A 123 4.10 3.62 -3.98
N ALA A 124 2.87 3.83 -4.43
CA ALA A 124 1.82 4.55 -3.72
C ALA A 124 0.82 3.54 -3.12
N THR A 125 1.30 2.66 -2.24
CA THR A 125 0.46 1.71 -1.48
C THR A 125 -0.20 2.41 -0.29
N ASN A 126 -1.32 1.86 0.22
CA ASN A 126 -1.95 2.43 1.40
C ASN A 126 -0.98 2.32 2.60
N PRO A 127 -0.54 3.45 3.22
CA PRO A 127 0.56 3.48 4.18
C PRO A 127 0.12 3.06 5.59
N LEU A 128 -0.34 1.82 5.70
CA LEU A 128 -0.81 1.18 6.94
C LEU A 128 0.24 0.25 7.55
N PHE A 129 1.33 -0.02 6.83
CA PHE A 129 2.38 -0.94 7.26
C PHE A 129 3.72 -0.22 7.41
N PRO A 130 4.61 -0.73 8.31
CA PRO A 130 5.97 -0.24 8.41
C PRO A 130 6.79 -0.54 7.15
N ALA A 131 7.83 0.25 6.94
CA ALA A 131 8.73 0.13 5.79
C ALA A 131 9.32 -1.28 5.66
N ILE A 132 9.64 -1.94 6.77
CA ILE A 132 10.16 -3.31 6.77
C ILE A 132 9.18 -4.31 6.15
N ALA A 133 7.89 -4.23 6.48
CA ALA A 133 6.85 -5.07 5.91
C ALA A 133 6.59 -4.74 4.43
N THR A 134 6.53 -3.46 4.09
CA THR A 134 6.31 -3.00 2.71
C THR A 134 7.45 -3.45 1.80
N ARG A 135 8.70 -3.31 2.23
CA ARG A 135 9.87 -3.78 1.47
C ARG A 135 9.91 -5.30 1.28
N GLN A 136 9.40 -6.08 2.23
CA GLN A 136 9.28 -7.54 2.04
C GLN A 136 8.25 -7.86 0.95
N ARG A 137 7.06 -7.22 0.99
CA ARG A 137 6.01 -7.44 -0.02
C ARG A 137 6.46 -7.04 -1.44
N ILE A 138 7.24 -5.96 -1.58
CA ILE A 138 7.89 -5.60 -2.86
C ILE A 138 8.74 -6.78 -3.37
N ARG A 139 9.55 -7.40 -2.50
CA ARG A 139 10.40 -8.55 -2.88
C ARG A 139 9.55 -9.79 -3.23
N TRP A 140 8.40 -9.97 -2.58
CA TRP A 140 7.49 -11.08 -2.91
C TRP A 140 6.89 -10.91 -4.31
N ALA A 141 6.68 -9.69 -4.76
CA ALA A 141 6.27 -9.36 -6.13
C ALA A 141 7.41 -9.49 -7.18
N GLY A 142 8.61 -9.93 -6.76
CA GLY A 142 9.77 -10.05 -7.67
C GLY A 142 10.47 -8.74 -7.98
N LEU A 143 10.15 -7.68 -7.24
CA LEU A 143 10.69 -6.33 -7.39
C LEU A 143 11.72 -6.04 -6.30
N LYS A 144 12.43 -4.92 -6.47
CA LYS A 144 13.39 -4.41 -5.48
C LYS A 144 12.91 -3.06 -4.95
N PRO A 145 13.08 -2.75 -3.65
CA PRO A 145 12.76 -1.43 -3.13
C PRO A 145 13.43 -0.29 -3.91
N GLU A 146 14.63 -0.55 -4.44
CA GLU A 146 15.44 0.40 -5.23
C GLU A 146 14.87 0.65 -6.64
N ASP A 147 13.84 -0.07 -7.04
CA ASP A 147 13.12 0.19 -8.29
C ASP A 147 12.19 1.41 -8.19
N PHE A 148 11.90 1.85 -6.99
CA PHE A 148 10.97 2.94 -6.72
C PHE A 148 11.69 4.17 -6.16
N VAL A 149 11.42 5.34 -6.75
CA VAL A 149 11.93 6.63 -6.25
C VAL A 149 11.26 7.07 -4.96
N LEU A 150 10.03 6.58 -4.70
CA LEU A 150 9.28 6.79 -3.47
C LEU A 150 8.52 5.50 -3.13
N ILE A 151 8.49 5.15 -1.84
CA ILE A 151 7.67 4.09 -1.28
C ILE A 151 6.89 4.70 -0.11
N THR A 152 5.57 4.68 -0.15
CA THR A 152 4.75 5.14 0.97
C THR A 152 4.68 4.08 2.05
N THR A 153 4.91 4.50 3.29
CA THR A 153 4.88 3.68 4.49
C THR A 153 4.28 4.46 5.65
N TYR A 154 3.95 3.81 6.75
CA TYR A 154 3.31 4.50 7.87
C TYR A 154 4.25 5.53 8.55
N GLU A 155 5.58 5.34 8.46
CA GLU A 155 6.58 6.27 9.01
C GLU A 155 6.69 7.56 8.21
N ASN A 156 6.46 7.49 6.90
CA ASN A 156 6.67 8.64 6.02
C ASN A 156 5.40 9.25 5.45
N SER A 157 4.23 8.77 5.84
CA SER A 157 2.94 9.25 5.35
C SER A 157 2.06 9.75 6.49
N ARG A 158 1.23 10.74 6.20
CA ARG A 158 0.36 11.40 7.16
C ARG A 158 -1.11 11.23 6.84
N ARG A 159 -1.42 10.66 5.70
CA ARG A 159 -2.78 10.38 5.22
C ARG A 159 -2.79 9.04 4.55
N CYS A 160 -3.98 8.44 4.47
CA CYS A 160 -4.24 7.17 3.84
C CYS A 160 -5.21 7.33 2.66
N LYS A 161 -5.23 6.39 1.75
CA LYS A 161 -6.33 6.17 0.82
C LYS A 161 -7.60 5.86 1.64
N PRO A 162 -8.78 6.29 1.21
CA PRO A 162 -9.12 6.94 -0.07
C PRO A 162 -9.06 8.48 -0.04
N ASN A 163 -8.40 9.10 0.93
CA ASN A 163 -8.32 10.56 1.02
C ASN A 163 -7.54 11.12 -0.19
N PRO A 164 -8.11 12.04 -1.01
CA PRO A 164 -7.39 12.63 -2.14
C PRO A 164 -6.14 13.40 -1.73
N ASP A 165 -6.08 13.93 -0.50
CA ASP A 165 -4.90 14.62 0.00
C ASP A 165 -3.70 13.67 0.20
N TYR A 166 -3.92 12.35 0.33
CA TYR A 166 -2.84 11.36 0.25
C TYR A 166 -2.08 11.48 -1.08
N TYR A 167 -2.80 11.60 -2.20
CA TYR A 167 -2.18 11.73 -3.52
C TYR A 167 -1.47 13.07 -3.69
N ARG A 168 -2.01 14.16 -3.14
CA ARG A 168 -1.32 15.47 -3.11
C ARG A 168 -0.01 15.39 -2.34
N ASP A 169 -0.02 14.75 -1.14
CA ASP A 169 1.20 14.52 -0.36
C ASP A 169 2.24 13.69 -1.12
N VAL A 170 1.80 12.71 -1.91
CA VAL A 170 2.69 11.87 -2.75
C VAL A 170 3.28 12.69 -3.90
N LEU A 171 2.46 13.47 -4.61
CA LEU A 171 2.90 14.34 -5.69
C LEU A 171 3.90 15.39 -5.19
N ASP A 172 3.64 16.02 -4.05
CA ASP A 172 4.56 16.98 -3.41
C ASP A 172 5.93 16.35 -3.11
N LYS A 173 5.95 15.12 -2.60
CA LYS A 173 7.20 14.38 -2.33
C LYS A 173 7.98 14.01 -3.59
N LEU A 174 7.26 13.73 -4.69
CA LEU A 174 7.85 13.41 -5.98
C LEU A 174 8.32 14.66 -6.73
N GLY A 175 7.77 15.83 -6.38
CA GLY A 175 7.97 17.07 -7.14
C GLY A 175 7.33 17.00 -8.53
N SER A 176 6.22 16.24 -8.67
CA SER A 176 5.54 15.99 -9.95
C SER A 176 4.17 16.64 -9.97
N GLU A 177 3.73 17.06 -11.16
CA GLU A 177 2.38 17.56 -11.38
C GLU A 177 1.42 16.40 -11.69
N ALA A 178 0.16 16.52 -11.24
CA ALA A 178 -0.82 15.44 -11.37
C ALA A 178 -1.05 14.99 -12.82
N GLU A 179 -1.04 15.92 -13.76
CA GLU A 179 -1.26 15.68 -15.20
C GLU A 179 -0.11 14.92 -15.86
N GLU A 180 1.06 14.87 -15.22
CA GLU A 180 2.26 14.15 -15.67
C GLU A 180 2.37 12.76 -15.03
N CYS A 181 1.40 12.41 -14.18
CA CYS A 181 1.37 11.16 -13.44
C CYS A 181 0.25 10.23 -13.88
N ILE A 182 0.54 8.92 -13.80
CA ILE A 182 -0.47 7.86 -13.90
C ILE A 182 -0.50 7.08 -12.60
N MET A 183 -1.69 6.89 -12.00
CA MET A 183 -1.90 5.92 -10.91
C MET A 183 -2.44 4.61 -11.48
N VAL A 184 -1.78 3.53 -11.14
CA VAL A 184 -2.17 2.16 -11.48
C VAL A 184 -2.52 1.42 -10.19
N GLY A 185 -3.74 0.90 -10.12
CA GLY A 185 -4.21 0.17 -8.94
C GLY A 185 -5.34 -0.79 -9.27
N ASN A 186 -5.83 -1.52 -8.29
CA ASN A 186 -6.91 -2.48 -8.41
C ASN A 186 -8.17 -2.10 -7.62
N ASP A 187 -8.10 -1.10 -6.73
CA ASP A 187 -9.25 -0.64 -5.95
C ASP A 187 -9.82 0.66 -6.52
N VAL A 188 -11.13 0.60 -6.88
CA VAL A 188 -11.82 1.74 -7.49
C VAL A 188 -11.92 2.92 -6.53
N ASP A 189 -12.24 2.66 -5.26
CA ASP A 189 -12.45 3.72 -4.26
C ASP A 189 -11.14 4.25 -3.67
N GLU A 190 -10.09 3.42 -3.59
CA GLU A 190 -8.81 3.81 -2.99
C GLU A 190 -7.78 4.31 -4.03
N ASP A 191 -7.72 3.69 -5.21
CA ASP A 191 -6.69 4.00 -6.21
C ASP A 191 -7.19 4.93 -7.31
N ILE A 192 -8.36 4.64 -7.84
CA ILE A 192 -8.80 5.26 -9.11
C ILE A 192 -9.52 6.59 -8.88
N LEU A 193 -10.58 6.58 -8.10
CA LEU A 193 -11.40 7.78 -7.93
C LEU A 193 -10.66 8.94 -7.26
N PRO A 194 -9.92 8.74 -6.15
CA PRO A 194 -9.22 9.84 -5.50
C PRO A 194 -8.01 10.34 -6.31
N ALA A 195 -7.29 9.47 -7.05
CA ALA A 195 -6.23 9.91 -7.95
C ALA A 195 -6.78 10.75 -9.11
N ARG A 196 -7.91 10.36 -9.72
CA ARG A 196 -8.60 11.18 -10.73
C ARG A 196 -9.09 12.52 -10.18
N GLN A 197 -9.53 12.56 -8.93
CA GLN A 197 -9.99 13.79 -8.29
C GLN A 197 -8.87 14.83 -8.15
N VAL A 198 -7.61 14.41 -8.03
CA VAL A 198 -6.46 15.32 -8.01
C VAL A 198 -5.88 15.62 -9.39
N GLY A 199 -6.43 15.06 -10.47
CA GLY A 199 -6.04 15.35 -11.85
C GLY A 199 -5.13 14.31 -12.52
N MET A 200 -4.81 13.22 -11.83
CA MET A 200 -3.97 12.15 -12.38
C MET A 200 -4.73 11.34 -13.44
N LYS A 201 -4.02 10.81 -14.44
CA LYS A 201 -4.53 9.69 -15.24
C LYS A 201 -4.53 8.43 -14.39
N THR A 202 -5.40 7.47 -14.72
CA THR A 202 -5.51 6.22 -13.96
C THR A 202 -5.68 5.04 -14.88
N PHE A 203 -5.19 3.87 -14.41
CA PHE A 203 -5.47 2.59 -15.02
C PHE A 203 -5.86 1.57 -13.94
N LEU A 204 -7.00 0.90 -14.13
CA LEU A 204 -7.55 -0.07 -13.22
C LEU A 204 -7.17 -1.50 -13.65
N LEU A 205 -6.34 -2.19 -12.86
CA LEU A 205 -6.02 -3.59 -13.09
C LEU A 205 -7.19 -4.50 -12.65
N GLU A 206 -7.59 -5.42 -13.54
CA GLU A 206 -8.80 -6.23 -13.34
C GLU A 206 -8.54 -7.59 -12.68
N HIS A 207 -7.30 -8.08 -12.61
CA HIS A 207 -7.00 -9.42 -12.08
C HIS A 207 -7.31 -9.59 -10.57
N SER A 208 -7.34 -8.50 -9.82
CA SER A 208 -7.74 -8.47 -8.40
C SER A 208 -8.66 -7.28 -8.13
N LEU A 209 -9.55 -6.97 -9.07
CA LEU A 209 -10.45 -5.81 -9.03
C LEU A 209 -11.27 -5.75 -7.75
N LEU A 210 -11.20 -4.61 -7.07
CA LEU A 210 -12.02 -4.25 -5.91
C LEU A 210 -12.97 -3.11 -6.28
N ASN A 211 -14.25 -3.43 -6.37
CA ASN A 211 -15.35 -2.47 -6.57
C ASN A 211 -16.46 -2.75 -5.57
N ARG A 212 -16.13 -2.60 -4.28
CA ARG A 212 -17.03 -2.97 -3.17
C ARG A 212 -18.33 -2.17 -3.15
N LYS A 213 -18.34 -0.95 -3.69
CA LYS A 213 -19.51 -0.06 -3.74
C LYS A 213 -20.28 -0.14 -5.05
N GLY A 214 -19.90 -1.04 -5.98
CA GLY A 214 -20.57 -1.19 -7.27
C GLY A 214 -20.54 0.08 -8.12
N ARG A 215 -19.41 0.80 -8.14
CA ARG A 215 -19.24 2.02 -8.95
C ARG A 215 -19.35 1.72 -10.44
N ASP A 216 -19.90 2.66 -11.18
CA ASP A 216 -19.86 2.60 -12.65
C ASP A 216 -18.40 2.79 -13.12
N LEU A 217 -17.93 1.85 -13.92
CA LEU A 217 -16.58 1.85 -14.48
C LEU A 217 -16.51 2.44 -15.91
N THR A 218 -17.60 3.03 -16.41
CA THR A 218 -17.63 3.68 -17.70
C THR A 218 -16.60 4.83 -17.74
N GLY A 219 -15.76 4.85 -18.77
CA GLY A 219 -14.70 5.87 -18.91
C GLY A 219 -13.50 5.71 -17.95
N ILE A 220 -13.37 4.54 -17.32
CA ILE A 220 -12.16 4.14 -16.60
C ILE A 220 -11.35 3.20 -17.51
N GLU A 221 -10.12 3.60 -17.84
CA GLU A 221 -9.16 2.74 -18.54
C GLU A 221 -8.80 1.55 -17.66
N ARG A 222 -8.92 0.33 -18.20
CA ARG A 222 -8.76 -0.89 -17.41
C ARG A 222 -8.40 -2.10 -18.27
N GLY A 223 -7.89 -3.12 -17.63
CA GLY A 223 -7.52 -4.40 -18.24
C GLY A 223 -6.47 -5.15 -17.43
N GLY A 224 -5.77 -6.07 -18.06
CA GLY A 224 -4.61 -6.76 -17.51
C GLY A 224 -3.30 -6.01 -17.77
N PHE A 225 -2.16 -6.68 -17.48
CA PHE A 225 -0.83 -6.10 -17.70
C PHE A 225 -0.52 -5.83 -19.17
N ALA A 226 -1.09 -6.58 -20.11
CA ALA A 226 -0.90 -6.34 -21.54
C ALA A 226 -1.53 -5.01 -21.99
N GLU A 227 -2.79 -4.80 -21.62
CA GLU A 227 -3.53 -3.57 -21.90
C GLU A 227 -2.92 -2.37 -21.14
N LEU A 228 -2.45 -2.58 -19.91
CA LEU A 228 -1.72 -1.55 -19.15
C LEU A 228 -0.45 -1.12 -19.89
N LYS A 229 0.34 -2.08 -20.39
CA LYS A 229 1.54 -1.79 -21.17
C LYS A 229 1.25 -0.95 -22.42
N GLU A 230 0.21 -1.30 -23.17
CA GLU A 230 -0.23 -0.55 -24.34
C GLU A 230 -0.68 0.87 -23.97
N PHE A 231 -1.47 0.97 -22.88
CA PHE A 231 -1.91 2.26 -22.34
C PHE A 231 -0.73 3.15 -21.95
N LEU A 232 0.24 2.62 -21.21
CA LEU A 232 1.43 3.38 -20.82
C LEU A 232 2.23 3.83 -22.02
N LEU A 233 2.53 2.93 -22.98
CA LEU A 233 3.30 3.26 -24.17
C LEU A 233 2.65 4.35 -25.04
N LYS A 234 1.33 4.50 -24.98
CA LYS A 234 0.59 5.54 -25.69
C LYS A 234 0.71 6.92 -25.03
N HIS A 235 1.01 6.98 -23.73
CA HIS A 235 1.02 8.23 -22.95
C HIS A 235 2.41 8.71 -22.58
N LEU A 236 3.42 7.82 -22.63
CA LEU A 236 4.85 8.16 -22.49
C LEU A 236 5.40 8.79 -23.76
#